data_817a60d986ebe63e4111d2bd5f061ea9
#
_entry.id   817a60d986ebe63e4111d2bd5f061ea9
#
_cell.length_a   1.000
_cell.length_b   1.000
_cell.length_c   1.000
_cell.angle_alpha   90.00
_cell.angle_beta   90.00
_cell.angle_gamma   90.00
#
_symmetry.space_group_name_H-M   'P 1'
#
loop_
_entity.id
_entity.type
_entity.pdbx_description
1 polymer ?
#
loop_
_entity_poly.entity_id
_entity_poly.type
_entity_poly.pdbx_seq_one_letter_code
_entity_poly.pdbx_strand_id
1 'polypeptide(L)'
;MITEVATHLFDVPHVIARLYNSDHERAYMQLGIDYVCGTSLVAEEVFGKVVSGHGAHLDTFGEYEILRFSLNLDFMGKRTVRVSELERDHDIRIIAFERSDGSASSIPTGESVLYHGDSVLACVRHELIESFSRYIQD
;
A
#
# COMPACT_ATOMS: atom_id res chain seq x y z
N MET A 1 -10.23 -25.80 -17.59
CA MET A 1 -10.63 -26.17 -18.99
C MET A 1 -9.92 -25.32 -20.04
N ILE A 2 -10.33 -24.04 -20.29
CA ILE A 2 -9.66 -23.19 -21.34
C ILE A 2 -8.19 -22.92 -20.95
N THR A 3 -7.91 -22.62 -19.72
CA THR A 3 -6.56 -22.39 -19.17
C THR A 3 -5.67 -23.61 -19.29
N GLU A 4 -6.16 -24.79 -18.94
CA GLU A 4 -5.42 -26.07 -19.06
C GLU A 4 -5.14 -26.42 -20.52
N VAL A 5 -6.09 -26.19 -21.42
CA VAL A 5 -5.89 -26.38 -22.86
C VAL A 5 -4.84 -25.43 -23.41
N ALA A 6 -4.88 -24.16 -23.01
CA ALA A 6 -3.87 -23.18 -23.42
C ALA A 6 -2.47 -23.57 -22.95
N THR A 7 -2.34 -24.01 -21.71
CA THR A 7 -1.03 -24.37 -21.12
C THR A 7 -0.52 -25.70 -21.67
N HIS A 8 -1.36 -26.76 -21.72
CA HIS A 8 -0.88 -28.11 -22.05
C HIS A 8 -0.92 -28.47 -23.52
N LEU A 9 -1.82 -27.87 -24.32
CA LEU A 9 -1.89 -28.15 -25.75
C LEU A 9 -1.20 -27.11 -26.62
N PHE A 10 -1.11 -25.86 -26.16
CA PHE A 10 -0.55 -24.75 -26.94
C PHE A 10 0.72 -24.16 -26.33
N ASP A 11 1.27 -24.74 -25.25
CA ASP A 11 2.49 -24.28 -24.57
C ASP A 11 2.50 -22.76 -24.28
N VAL A 12 1.34 -22.18 -23.93
CA VAL A 12 1.26 -20.77 -23.58
C VAL A 12 1.92 -20.57 -22.21
N PRO A 13 3.01 -19.78 -22.11
CA PRO A 13 3.84 -19.71 -20.89
C PRO A 13 3.14 -19.04 -19.72
N HIS A 14 2.18 -18.16 -19.96
CA HIS A 14 1.42 -17.45 -18.92
C HIS A 14 -0.05 -17.39 -19.30
N VAL A 15 -0.89 -18.04 -18.51
CA VAL A 15 -2.34 -18.05 -18.69
C VAL A 15 -2.99 -17.52 -17.42
N ILE A 16 -3.77 -16.45 -17.54
CA ILE A 16 -4.50 -15.84 -16.42
C ILE A 16 -6.00 -16.00 -16.66
N ALA A 17 -6.69 -16.62 -15.70
CA ALA A 17 -8.13 -16.75 -15.74
C ALA A 17 -8.82 -15.54 -15.11
N ARG A 18 -9.93 -15.07 -15.72
CA ARG A 18 -10.82 -14.13 -15.07
C ARG A 18 -11.95 -14.89 -14.36
N LEU A 19 -12.07 -14.65 -13.05
CA LEU A 19 -13.17 -15.17 -12.26
C LEU A 19 -14.23 -14.08 -12.04
N TYR A 20 -15.49 -14.47 -12.14
CA TYR A 20 -16.65 -13.63 -11.86
C TYR A 20 -17.24 -13.88 -10.47
N ASN A 21 -16.91 -15.05 -9.87
CA ASN A 21 -17.36 -15.44 -8.54
C ASN A 21 -16.17 -15.87 -7.70
N SER A 22 -16.03 -15.30 -6.52
CA SER A 22 -15.00 -15.61 -5.53
C SER A 22 -15.07 -17.05 -5.00
N ASP A 23 -16.23 -17.72 -5.07
CA ASP A 23 -16.37 -19.11 -4.63
C ASP A 23 -15.42 -20.09 -5.36
N HIS A 24 -14.99 -19.72 -6.55
CA HIS A 24 -14.09 -20.52 -7.38
C HIS A 24 -12.61 -20.26 -7.13
N GLU A 25 -12.23 -19.21 -6.44
CA GLU A 25 -10.83 -18.82 -6.19
C GLU A 25 -10.03 -19.95 -5.55
N ARG A 26 -10.60 -20.60 -4.53
CA ARG A 26 -9.96 -21.71 -3.82
C ARG A 26 -9.62 -22.88 -4.75
N ALA A 27 -10.50 -23.19 -5.68
CA ALA A 27 -10.27 -24.28 -6.65
C ALA A 27 -9.16 -23.93 -7.63
N TYR A 28 -9.13 -22.69 -8.13
CA TYR A 28 -8.07 -22.23 -9.04
C TYR A 28 -6.71 -22.16 -8.36
N MET A 29 -6.67 -21.69 -7.10
CA MET A 29 -5.48 -21.68 -6.28
C MET A 29 -4.92 -23.12 -6.06
N GLN A 30 -5.79 -24.08 -5.77
CA GLN A 30 -5.38 -25.50 -5.59
C GLN A 30 -4.87 -26.13 -6.89
N LEU A 31 -5.36 -25.69 -8.03
CA LEU A 31 -4.92 -26.17 -9.35
C LEU A 31 -3.66 -25.45 -9.85
N GLY A 32 -3.15 -24.44 -9.11
CA GLY A 32 -2.00 -23.66 -9.51
C GLY A 32 -2.24 -22.81 -10.76
N ILE A 33 -3.51 -22.41 -11.01
CA ILE A 33 -3.89 -21.58 -12.15
C ILE A 33 -3.93 -20.12 -11.69
N ASP A 34 -3.17 -19.28 -12.36
CA ASP A 34 -3.22 -17.82 -12.11
C ASP A 34 -4.59 -17.26 -12.47
N TYR A 35 -5.16 -16.46 -11.59
CA TYR A 35 -6.47 -15.88 -11.79
C TYR A 35 -6.59 -14.45 -11.27
N VAL A 36 -7.57 -13.75 -11.79
CA VAL A 36 -8.00 -12.43 -11.31
C VAL A 36 -9.50 -12.47 -11.05
N CYS A 37 -9.92 -12.24 -9.82
CA CYS A 37 -11.32 -12.13 -9.45
C CYS A 37 -11.71 -10.66 -9.28
N GLY A 38 -12.57 -10.17 -10.20
CA GLY A 38 -13.01 -8.77 -10.15
C GLY A 38 -13.79 -8.43 -8.89
N THR A 39 -14.56 -9.36 -8.35
CA THR A 39 -15.33 -9.16 -7.11
C THR A 39 -14.43 -8.98 -5.91
N SER A 40 -13.39 -9.83 -5.76
CA SER A 40 -12.43 -9.73 -4.66
C SER A 40 -11.59 -8.45 -4.76
N LEU A 41 -11.12 -8.09 -5.95
CA LEU A 41 -10.37 -6.84 -6.15
C LEU A 41 -11.19 -5.60 -5.78
N VAL A 42 -12.46 -5.55 -6.20
CA VAL A 42 -13.33 -4.42 -5.84
C VAL A 42 -13.62 -4.42 -4.34
N ALA A 43 -13.83 -5.58 -3.74
CA ALA A 43 -14.08 -5.68 -2.30
C ALA A 43 -12.86 -5.21 -1.50
N GLU A 44 -11.65 -5.61 -1.87
CA GLU A 44 -10.40 -5.15 -1.25
C GLU A 44 -10.22 -3.64 -1.38
N GLU A 45 -10.46 -3.08 -2.56
CA GLU A 45 -10.36 -1.64 -2.80
C GLU A 45 -11.40 -0.85 -1.98
N VAL A 46 -12.66 -1.33 -1.93
CA VAL A 46 -13.72 -0.70 -1.13
C VAL A 46 -13.39 -0.82 0.36
N PHE A 47 -12.98 -2.00 0.80
CA PHE A 47 -12.59 -2.23 2.19
C PHE A 47 -11.41 -1.35 2.57
N GLY A 48 -10.37 -1.29 1.72
CA GLY A 48 -9.25 -0.38 1.88
C GLY A 48 -9.70 1.07 2.10
N LYS A 49 -10.62 1.58 1.28
CA LYS A 49 -11.15 2.95 1.42
C LYS A 49 -12.01 3.17 2.65
N VAL A 50 -12.75 2.17 3.10
CA VAL A 50 -13.60 2.26 4.29
C VAL A 50 -12.79 2.19 5.59
N VAL A 51 -11.77 1.33 5.62
CA VAL A 51 -10.94 1.10 6.80
C VAL A 51 -9.82 2.12 6.90
N SER A 52 -9.32 2.62 5.78
CA SER A 52 -8.22 3.59 5.74
C SER A 52 -8.68 5.02 5.99
N GLY A 53 -9.36 5.27 7.14
CA GLY A 53 -9.39 6.63 7.71
C GLY A 53 -7.99 7.16 8.07
N HIS A 54 -6.93 6.53 7.59
CA HIS A 54 -5.53 6.78 7.96
C HIS A 54 -4.59 6.74 6.75
N GLY A 55 -5.05 7.17 5.57
CA GLY A 55 -4.26 7.12 4.33
C GLY A 55 -4.58 5.88 3.47
N ALA A 56 -4.05 5.83 2.25
CA ALA A 56 -4.24 4.70 1.36
C ALA A 56 -3.31 3.55 1.76
N HIS A 57 -3.89 2.44 2.23
CA HIS A 57 -3.18 1.17 2.38
C HIS A 57 -2.83 0.62 0.99
N LEU A 58 -1.57 0.27 0.77
CA LEU A 58 -1.10 -0.26 -0.51
C LEU A 58 -0.82 -1.76 -0.45
N ASP A 59 -0.20 -2.23 0.64
CA ASP A 59 0.18 -3.63 0.77
C ASP A 59 0.48 -3.98 2.24
N THR A 60 0.46 -5.29 2.56
CA THR A 60 0.83 -5.84 3.87
C THR A 60 1.96 -6.84 3.73
N PHE A 61 2.99 -6.70 4.55
CA PHE A 61 4.11 -7.63 4.62
C PHE A 61 4.37 -8.09 6.06
N GLY A 62 3.81 -9.23 6.41
CA GLY A 62 3.90 -9.77 7.78
C GLY A 62 3.21 -8.86 8.80
N GLU A 63 3.98 -8.29 9.73
CA GLU A 63 3.49 -7.34 10.74
C GLU A 63 3.55 -5.88 10.29
N TYR A 64 3.94 -5.61 9.03
CA TYR A 64 4.13 -4.27 8.50
C TYR A 64 3.09 -3.96 7.42
N GLU A 65 2.69 -2.71 7.38
CA GLU A 65 1.83 -2.15 6.33
C GLU A 65 2.56 -1.08 5.54
N ILE A 66 2.32 -1.05 4.25
CA ILE A 66 2.80 -0.01 3.35
C ILE A 66 1.66 0.97 3.12
N LEU A 67 1.86 2.20 3.61
CA LEU A 67 0.86 3.26 3.55
C LEU A 67 1.35 4.41 2.68
N ARG A 68 0.41 5.02 1.94
CA ARG A 68 0.60 6.32 1.29
C ARG A 68 -0.34 7.33 1.94
N PHE A 69 0.19 8.43 2.41
CA PHE A 69 -0.59 9.48 3.07
C PHE A 69 -0.01 10.87 2.83
N SER A 70 -0.84 11.89 3.03
CA SER A 70 -0.36 13.28 3.12
C SER A 70 0.09 13.57 4.54
N LEU A 71 1.28 14.13 4.69
CA LEU A 71 1.89 14.36 5.99
C LEU A 71 1.24 15.53 6.72
N ASN A 72 0.65 15.26 7.89
CA ASN A 72 0.09 16.26 8.78
C ASN A 72 1.08 16.61 9.91
N LEU A 73 1.46 17.87 10.02
CA LEU A 73 2.33 18.39 11.08
C LEU A 73 1.65 19.47 11.95
N ASP A 74 0.38 19.75 11.71
CA ASP A 74 -0.34 20.85 12.40
C ASP A 74 -0.40 20.63 13.91
N PHE A 75 -0.59 19.38 14.37
CA PHE A 75 -0.63 19.04 15.78
C PHE A 75 0.69 19.32 16.52
N MET A 76 1.82 19.37 15.81
CA MET A 76 3.13 19.71 16.35
C MET A 76 3.42 21.21 16.32
N GLY A 77 2.58 22.02 15.68
CA GLY A 77 2.85 23.44 15.40
C GLY A 77 4.09 23.65 14.52
N LYS A 78 4.52 22.60 13.80
CA LYS A 78 5.67 22.63 12.88
C LYS A 78 5.19 22.59 11.44
N ARG A 79 6.01 23.09 10.54
CA ARG A 79 5.79 22.98 9.08
C ARG A 79 6.72 21.96 8.43
N THR A 80 7.73 21.53 9.14
CA THR A 80 8.75 20.60 8.63
C THR A 80 9.18 19.61 9.71
N VAL A 81 9.61 18.41 9.29
CA VAL A 81 10.18 17.37 10.14
C VAL A 81 11.32 16.67 9.38
N ARG A 82 12.36 16.26 10.08
CA ARG A 82 13.40 15.40 9.49
C ARG A 82 12.94 13.95 9.46
N VAL A 83 13.30 13.24 8.41
CA VAL A 83 13.02 11.82 8.28
C VAL A 83 13.55 11.04 9.48
N SER A 84 14.79 11.28 9.89
CA SER A 84 15.40 10.62 11.06
C SER A 84 14.66 10.88 12.38
N GLU A 85 14.02 12.04 12.54
CA GLU A 85 13.19 12.35 13.71
C GLU A 85 11.92 11.50 13.70
N LEU A 86 11.23 11.46 12.56
CA LEU A 86 9.99 10.71 12.39
C LEU A 86 10.19 9.19 12.53
N GLU A 87 11.26 8.67 11.92
CA GLU A 87 11.59 7.23 11.95
C GLU A 87 12.00 6.74 13.34
N ARG A 88 12.74 7.56 14.08
CA ARG A 88 13.21 7.19 15.42
C ARG A 88 12.07 7.09 16.43
N ASP A 89 11.11 8.00 16.32
CA ASP A 89 10.08 8.15 17.33
C ASP A 89 8.91 7.16 17.13
N HIS A 90 8.79 6.53 15.95
CA HIS A 90 7.61 5.77 15.58
C HIS A 90 7.85 4.36 15.00
N ASP A 91 9.08 3.85 14.99
CA ASP A 91 9.41 2.54 14.38
C ASP A 91 8.80 2.38 12.97
N ILE A 92 8.97 3.41 12.15
CA ILE A 92 8.55 3.47 10.76
C ILE A 92 9.74 3.65 9.85
N ARG A 93 9.55 3.36 8.56
CA ARG A 93 10.52 3.68 7.50
C ARG A 93 9.85 4.43 6.38
N ILE A 94 10.38 5.60 6.07
CA ILE A 94 9.94 6.38 4.92
C ILE A 94 10.63 5.83 3.68
N ILE A 95 9.83 5.28 2.76
CA ILE A 95 10.32 4.64 1.53
C ILE A 95 10.56 5.70 0.45
N ALA A 96 9.60 6.61 0.28
CA ALA A 96 9.66 7.69 -0.68
C ALA A 96 8.78 8.86 -0.25
N PHE A 97 9.01 10.02 -0.81
CA PHE A 97 8.11 11.15 -0.66
C PHE A 97 8.00 11.95 -1.97
N GLU A 98 6.91 12.65 -2.10
CA GLU A 98 6.63 13.59 -3.18
C GLU A 98 6.16 14.92 -2.58
N ARG A 99 6.66 16.02 -3.12
CA ARG A 99 6.25 17.36 -2.70
C ARG A 99 4.78 17.61 -3.01
N SER A 100 4.10 18.32 -2.14
CA SER A 100 2.68 18.68 -2.32
C SER A 100 2.38 19.42 -3.62
N ASP A 101 3.37 20.14 -4.17
CA ASP A 101 3.28 20.83 -5.46
C ASP A 101 3.71 19.96 -6.67
N GLY A 102 4.08 18.71 -6.46
CA GLY A 102 4.57 17.80 -7.50
C GLY A 102 5.95 18.14 -8.05
N SER A 103 6.68 19.11 -7.46
CA SER A 103 7.96 19.61 -7.99
C SER A 103 9.10 18.59 -7.89
N ALA A 104 9.04 17.67 -6.94
CA ALA A 104 10.07 16.66 -6.71
C ALA A 104 9.51 15.42 -6.01
N SER A 105 9.99 14.25 -6.43
CA SER A 105 9.85 13.00 -5.70
C SER A 105 11.22 12.38 -5.46
N SER A 106 11.44 11.75 -4.31
CA SER A 106 12.74 11.19 -3.95
C SER A 106 12.63 10.06 -2.93
N ILE A 107 13.67 9.22 -2.92
CA ILE A 107 13.94 8.30 -1.83
C ILE A 107 14.72 9.09 -0.77
N PRO A 108 14.20 9.21 0.46
CA PRO A 108 14.81 10.07 1.46
C PRO A 108 16.05 9.44 2.09
N THR A 109 16.88 10.31 2.65
CA THR A 109 17.88 9.97 3.64
C THR A 109 17.44 10.48 5.02
N GLY A 110 18.09 10.05 6.10
CA GLY A 110 17.76 10.54 7.45
C GLY A 110 17.80 12.06 7.60
N GLU A 111 18.62 12.77 6.78
CA GLU A 111 18.75 14.24 6.79
C GLU A 111 17.69 14.93 5.90
N SER A 112 16.93 14.17 5.11
CA SER A 112 15.87 14.72 4.28
C SER A 112 14.80 15.39 5.14
N VAL A 113 14.29 16.53 4.67
CA VAL A 113 13.26 17.30 5.34
C VAL A 113 11.95 17.11 4.59
N LEU A 114 10.93 16.67 5.32
CA LEU A 114 9.55 16.58 4.86
C LEU A 114 8.78 17.83 5.28
N TYR A 115 7.82 18.25 4.46
CA TYR A 115 6.97 19.38 4.73
C TYR A 115 5.53 18.92 4.98
N HIS A 116 4.79 19.73 5.74
CA HIS A 116 3.35 19.54 5.87
C HIS A 116 2.69 19.49 4.48
N GLY A 117 1.86 18.47 4.25
CA GLY A 117 1.19 18.25 2.97
C GLY A 117 1.98 17.43 1.94
N ASP A 118 3.25 17.08 2.21
CA ASP A 118 3.99 16.17 1.32
C ASP A 118 3.31 14.80 1.29
N SER A 119 3.24 14.17 0.12
CA SER A 119 2.78 12.79 -0.02
C SER A 119 3.93 11.85 0.37
N VAL A 120 3.68 10.96 1.32
CA VAL A 120 4.67 10.07 1.90
C VAL A 120 4.27 8.62 1.69
N LEU A 121 5.22 7.80 1.26
CA LEU A 121 5.12 6.34 1.24
C LEU A 121 5.96 5.80 2.39
N ALA A 122 5.34 5.09 3.30
CA ALA A 122 6.00 4.56 4.49
C ALA A 122 5.64 3.11 4.76
N CYS A 123 6.58 2.38 5.36
CA CYS A 123 6.37 1.08 5.97
C CYS A 123 6.21 1.28 7.48
N VAL A 124 5.09 0.85 8.03
CA VAL A 124 4.69 1.07 9.43
C VAL A 124 4.30 -0.27 10.04
N ARG A 125 4.71 -0.53 11.29
CA ARG A 125 4.23 -1.71 12.00
C ARG A 125 2.73 -1.57 12.31
N HIS A 126 1.96 -2.63 12.05
CA HIS A 126 0.49 -2.63 12.21
C HIS A 126 0.04 -2.09 13.58
N GLU A 127 0.69 -2.50 14.67
CA GLU A 127 0.35 -2.07 16.03
C GLU A 127 0.53 -0.56 16.28
N LEU A 128 1.33 0.11 15.45
CA LEU A 128 1.66 1.53 15.62
C LEU A 128 0.82 2.47 14.74
N ILE A 129 -0.01 1.93 13.86
CA ILE A 129 -0.83 2.73 12.91
C ILE A 129 -1.72 3.72 13.65
N GLU A 130 -2.39 3.31 14.73
CA GLU A 130 -3.24 4.19 15.52
C GLU A 130 -2.45 5.36 16.14
N SER A 131 -1.26 5.08 16.67
CA SER A 131 -0.41 6.13 17.25
C SER A 131 0.15 7.07 16.19
N PHE A 132 0.36 6.55 14.97
CA PHE A 132 0.86 7.30 13.84
C PHE A 132 -0.23 8.05 13.07
N SER A 133 -1.50 7.72 13.27
CA SER A 133 -2.65 8.30 12.56
C SER A 133 -2.70 9.84 12.57
N ARG A 134 -2.21 10.46 13.66
CA ARG A 134 -2.16 11.93 13.78
C ARG A 134 -1.24 12.62 12.74
N TYR A 135 -0.29 11.88 12.16
CA TYR A 135 0.60 12.36 11.09
C TYR A 135 -0.03 12.22 9.70
N ILE A 136 -1.17 11.57 9.63
CA ILE A 136 -1.90 11.32 8.38
C ILE A 136 -2.97 12.39 8.24
N GLN A 137 -3.00 13.06 7.10
CA GLN A 137 -4.08 13.94 6.70
C GLN A 137 -4.99 13.19 5.73
N ASP A 138 -6.29 13.18 6.03
CA ASP A 138 -7.32 12.64 5.14
C ASP A 138 -7.45 13.43 3.84
#